data_499fa502630d11810814ac826f06611c
#
_entry.id   499fa502630d11810814ac826f06611c
#
_cell.length_a   1.000
_cell.length_b   1.000
_cell.length_c   1.000
_cell.angle_alpha   90.00
_cell.angle_beta   90.00
_cell.angle_gamma   90.00
#
_symmetry.space_group_name_H-M   'P 1'
#
loop_
_entity.id
_entity.type
_entity.pdbx_description
1 polymer ?
#
loop_
_entity_poly.entity_id
_entity_poly.type
_entity_poly.pdbx_seq_one_letter_code
_entity_poly.pdbx_strand_id
1 'polypeptide(L)'
;MKKFLLKIFFLTSFALTFLPAQSSAKELWLKDIPVKKLQELYKKCAYDGMKGYLMLPSRQYPAIFLKNFPKDYTSITDEQERNALFIKILAPLALKFNKDILVDRQKIENMHKEFSEKGSLSAKETAFIEKIAEKYDLFSRLKDKERTSYLLDELLNRVDAIPPSVMITAAAIETNWGTSRIVKEGNALYKEIVWHTTEGLEPIGETEDKTYRIKIFKDIYASLQSFALKLNSQAAFDSFRNVRRLLRERSPHPSGLILGPYLYGNSQLKNYAGMFDYTLAYYELLEIDKS
;
A
#
# COMPACT_ATOMS: atom_id res chain seq x y z
N MET A 1 -43.35 58.62 0.24
CA MET A 1 -42.65 57.49 0.90
C MET A 1 -42.07 56.60 -0.21
N LYS A 2 -40.78 56.74 -0.52
CA LYS A 2 -40.06 55.98 -1.55
C LYS A 2 -39.36 54.81 -0.90
N LYS A 3 -39.73 53.54 -1.28
CA LYS A 3 -39.05 52.34 -0.86
C LYS A 3 -37.77 52.15 -1.67
N PHE A 4 -36.61 52.15 -1.01
CA PHE A 4 -35.32 51.81 -1.60
C PHE A 4 -35.18 50.27 -1.53
N LEU A 5 -35.11 49.62 -2.68
CA LEU A 5 -34.73 48.21 -2.81
C LEU A 5 -33.19 48.12 -2.94
N LEU A 6 -32.53 47.59 -1.91
CA LEU A 6 -31.11 47.30 -1.95
C LEU A 6 -30.90 45.92 -2.61
N LYS A 7 -30.37 45.91 -3.84
CA LYS A 7 -29.92 44.70 -4.53
C LYS A 7 -28.52 44.37 -4.04
N ILE A 8 -28.41 43.29 -3.22
CA ILE A 8 -27.12 42.73 -2.84
C ILE A 8 -26.66 41.82 -3.96
N PHE A 9 -25.61 42.20 -4.67
CA PHE A 9 -24.89 41.36 -5.64
C PHE A 9 -23.90 40.50 -4.85
N PHE A 10 -24.16 39.19 -4.75
CA PHE A 10 -23.17 38.21 -4.31
C PHE A 10 -22.22 37.92 -5.48
N LEU A 11 -21.04 38.54 -5.46
CA LEU A 11 -19.91 38.08 -6.28
C LEU A 11 -19.32 36.84 -5.65
N THR A 12 -19.64 35.64 -6.15
CA THR A 12 -18.92 34.44 -5.86
C THR A 12 -17.62 34.44 -6.68
N SER A 13 -16.54 34.89 -6.04
CA SER A 13 -15.20 34.76 -6.58
C SER A 13 -14.80 33.28 -6.54
N PHE A 14 -14.86 32.62 -7.70
CA PHE A 14 -14.30 31.29 -7.90
C PHE A 14 -12.78 31.43 -7.98
N ALA A 15 -12.10 31.34 -6.85
CA ALA A 15 -10.65 31.25 -6.85
C ALA A 15 -10.26 29.87 -7.42
N LEU A 16 -9.91 29.84 -8.72
CA LEU A 16 -9.20 28.73 -9.34
C LEU A 16 -7.82 28.67 -8.68
N THR A 17 -7.68 27.85 -7.64
CA THR A 17 -6.36 27.50 -7.12
C THR A 17 -5.65 26.67 -8.17
N PHE A 18 -4.77 27.31 -8.93
CA PHE A 18 -3.75 26.62 -9.72
C PHE A 18 -2.89 25.80 -8.74
N LEU A 19 -3.17 24.51 -8.61
CA LEU A 19 -2.21 23.58 -8.06
C LEU A 19 -1.02 23.59 -9.02
N PRO A 20 0.21 23.89 -8.55
CA PRO A 20 1.37 23.79 -9.40
C PRO A 20 1.48 22.32 -9.87
N ALA A 21 1.63 22.14 -11.18
CA ALA A 21 1.93 20.84 -11.75
C ALA A 21 3.17 20.30 -11.02
N GLN A 22 2.97 19.26 -10.18
CA GLN A 22 4.08 18.56 -9.54
C GLN A 22 4.95 17.99 -10.65
N SER A 23 6.13 18.56 -10.85
CA SER A 23 7.15 17.94 -11.66
C SER A 23 7.38 16.55 -11.06
N SER A 24 7.02 15.50 -11.78
CA SER A 24 7.23 14.15 -11.29
C SER A 24 8.74 13.96 -11.14
N ALA A 25 9.22 13.97 -9.90
CA ALA A 25 10.60 13.64 -9.62
C ALA A 25 10.90 12.30 -10.29
N LYS A 26 12.00 12.24 -11.07
CA LYS A 26 12.37 11.01 -11.79
C LYS A 26 12.54 9.88 -10.79
N GLU A 27 11.79 8.80 -10.94
CA GLU A 27 11.91 7.61 -10.09
C GLU A 27 13.30 6.99 -10.24
N LEU A 28 13.96 6.77 -9.10
CA LEU A 28 15.27 6.12 -9.04
C LEU A 28 15.12 4.71 -8.46
N TRP A 29 15.24 3.70 -9.32
CA TRP A 29 15.21 2.29 -8.93
C TRP A 29 16.62 1.74 -8.76
N LEU A 30 16.93 1.25 -7.55
CA LEU A 30 18.26 0.78 -7.17
C LEU A 30 18.24 -0.72 -6.88
N LYS A 31 19.31 -1.40 -7.27
CA LYS A 31 19.57 -2.81 -6.99
C LYS A 31 21.00 -2.96 -6.47
N ASP A 32 21.18 -3.84 -5.49
CA ASP A 32 22.49 -4.21 -4.93
C ASP A 32 23.32 -3.00 -4.42
N ILE A 33 22.66 -1.95 -3.95
CA ILE A 33 23.33 -0.76 -3.41
C ILE A 33 23.87 -1.06 -2.00
N PRO A 34 25.14 -0.71 -1.67
CA PRO A 34 25.64 -0.81 -0.30
C PRO A 34 24.96 0.18 0.64
N VAL A 35 24.85 -0.20 1.93
CA VAL A 35 24.21 0.62 2.99
C VAL A 35 24.78 2.03 3.00
N LYS A 36 26.09 2.18 3.01
CA LYS A 36 26.76 3.51 3.04
C LYS A 36 26.33 4.42 1.89
N LYS A 37 26.28 3.89 0.66
CA LYS A 37 25.82 4.67 -0.51
C LYS A 37 24.35 5.04 -0.43
N LEU A 38 23.51 4.14 0.09
CA LEU A 38 22.10 4.41 0.30
C LEU A 38 21.89 5.53 1.32
N GLN A 39 22.60 5.48 2.45
CA GLN A 39 22.56 6.51 3.49
C GLN A 39 23.05 7.88 2.95
N GLU A 40 24.10 7.91 2.12
CA GLU A 40 24.55 9.14 1.44
C GLU A 40 23.47 9.72 0.51
N LEU A 41 22.72 8.88 -0.21
CA LEU A 41 21.59 9.32 -1.04
C LEU A 41 20.45 9.88 -0.19
N TYR A 42 20.09 9.18 0.89
CA TYR A 42 19.04 9.65 1.80
C TYR A 42 19.41 10.98 2.46
N LYS A 43 20.68 11.17 2.84
CA LYS A 43 21.18 12.44 3.38
C LYS A 43 21.01 13.61 2.41
N LYS A 44 21.26 13.39 1.11
CA LYS A 44 21.05 14.42 0.07
C LYS A 44 19.60 14.83 -0.09
N CYS A 45 18.66 13.98 0.32
CA CYS A 45 17.21 14.22 0.26
C CYS A 45 16.62 14.65 1.63
N ALA A 46 17.45 14.96 2.63
CA ALA A 46 17.03 15.20 4.01
C ALA A 46 16.16 14.05 4.58
N TYR A 47 16.46 12.82 4.17
CA TYR A 47 15.75 11.60 4.56
C TYR A 47 16.63 10.70 5.44
N ASP A 48 17.63 11.28 6.09
CA ASP A 48 18.58 10.63 6.99
C ASP A 48 18.16 10.68 8.45
N GLY A 49 19.04 10.21 9.35
CA GLY A 49 18.77 10.13 10.78
C GLY A 49 17.78 9.03 11.19
N MET A 50 17.61 8.81 12.49
CA MET A 50 16.78 7.73 13.04
C MET A 50 15.31 7.88 12.65
N LYS A 51 14.76 9.06 12.72
CA LYS A 51 13.36 9.37 12.39
C LYS A 51 13.22 10.20 11.12
N GLY A 52 14.19 10.12 10.19
CA GLY A 52 14.16 10.86 8.93
C GLY A 52 12.86 10.66 8.13
N TYR A 53 12.24 9.49 8.25
CA TYR A 53 10.94 9.19 7.61
C TYR A 53 9.75 9.98 8.21
N LEU A 54 9.89 10.60 9.39
CA LEU A 54 8.86 11.43 10.01
C LEU A 54 9.09 12.94 9.79
N MET A 55 10.33 13.33 9.55
CA MET A 55 10.76 14.74 9.63
C MET A 55 10.79 15.46 8.29
N LEU A 56 10.15 14.92 7.27
CA LEU A 56 10.09 15.54 5.95
C LEU A 56 9.26 16.82 5.97
N PRO A 57 9.79 17.99 5.59
CA PRO A 57 9.10 19.28 5.70
C PRO A 57 7.77 19.32 4.95
N SER A 58 7.68 18.62 3.82
CA SER A 58 6.49 18.57 2.96
C SER A 58 5.78 17.23 3.00
N ARG A 59 6.20 16.30 3.87
CA ARG A 59 5.78 14.87 3.82
C ARG A 59 5.97 14.22 2.44
N GLN A 60 6.91 14.75 1.66
CA GLN A 60 7.27 14.18 0.35
C GLN A 60 8.45 13.24 0.52
N TYR A 61 8.16 11.96 0.39
CA TYR A 61 9.18 10.92 0.43
C TYR A 61 10.00 10.93 -0.86
N PRO A 62 11.31 10.65 -0.77
CA PRO A 62 12.15 10.62 -1.95
C PRO A 62 11.72 9.50 -2.90
N ALA A 63 11.66 9.77 -4.19
CA ALA A 63 11.36 8.77 -5.22
C ALA A 63 12.55 7.83 -5.46
N ILE A 64 13.10 7.28 -4.36
CA ILE A 64 14.20 6.32 -4.33
C ILE A 64 13.64 4.97 -3.90
N PHE A 65 13.65 4.01 -4.81
CA PHE A 65 13.05 2.70 -4.64
C PHE A 65 14.12 1.61 -4.73
N LEU A 66 14.11 0.68 -3.79
CA LEU A 66 15.02 -0.46 -3.80
C LEU A 66 14.31 -1.69 -4.39
N LYS A 67 15.05 -2.42 -5.24
CA LYS A 67 14.59 -3.74 -5.73
C LYS A 67 14.86 -4.86 -4.73
N ASN A 68 15.92 -4.72 -3.93
CA ASN A 68 16.30 -5.66 -2.86
C ASN A 68 16.95 -4.89 -1.71
N PHE A 69 17.02 -5.50 -0.54
CA PHE A 69 17.81 -4.94 0.56
C PHE A 69 19.30 -4.94 0.22
N PRO A 70 20.10 -3.98 0.76
CA PRO A 70 21.54 -3.99 0.64
C PRO A 70 22.13 -5.33 1.11
N LYS A 71 23.12 -5.86 0.41
CA LYS A 71 23.76 -7.14 0.82
C LYS A 71 24.42 -7.06 2.19
N ASP A 72 24.93 -5.87 2.52
CA ASP A 72 25.56 -5.53 3.80
C ASP A 72 24.55 -5.01 4.85
N TYR A 73 23.24 -5.11 4.60
CA TYR A 73 22.19 -4.64 5.51
C TYR A 73 22.33 -5.19 6.92
N THR A 74 22.63 -6.48 7.06
CA THR A 74 22.77 -7.16 8.35
C THR A 74 24.09 -6.88 9.06
N SER A 75 25.00 -6.13 8.46
CA SER A 75 26.20 -5.64 9.15
C SER A 75 25.92 -4.44 10.07
N ILE A 76 24.74 -3.82 9.94
CA ILE A 76 24.29 -2.79 10.89
C ILE A 76 23.97 -3.47 12.22
N THR A 77 24.84 -3.30 13.21
CA THR A 77 24.73 -3.94 14.54
C THR A 77 23.75 -3.23 15.43
N ASP A 78 23.61 -1.90 15.30
CA ASP A 78 22.60 -1.13 16.02
C ASP A 78 21.20 -1.47 15.48
N GLU A 79 20.38 -2.03 16.36
CA GLU A 79 19.03 -2.47 15.99
C GLU A 79 18.13 -1.30 15.62
N GLN A 80 18.22 -0.18 16.33
CA GLN A 80 17.38 0.99 16.07
C GLN A 80 17.75 1.62 14.73
N GLU A 81 19.03 1.74 14.42
CA GLU A 81 19.51 2.24 13.12
C GLU A 81 19.05 1.33 11.98
N ARG A 82 19.17 0.00 12.16
CA ARG A 82 18.75 -0.99 11.17
C ARG A 82 17.23 -0.92 10.93
N ASN A 83 16.44 -0.85 11.99
CA ASN A 83 14.98 -0.76 11.90
C ASN A 83 14.53 0.57 11.27
N ALA A 84 15.18 1.68 11.60
CA ALA A 84 14.93 2.96 10.95
C ALA A 84 15.25 2.92 9.44
N LEU A 85 16.34 2.23 9.05
CA LEU A 85 16.67 2.04 7.64
C LEU A 85 15.63 1.15 6.93
N PHE A 86 15.11 0.12 7.61
CA PHE A 86 14.01 -0.71 7.10
C PHE A 86 12.79 0.13 6.73
N ILE A 87 12.34 0.98 7.66
CA ILE A 87 11.22 1.88 7.44
C ILE A 87 11.50 2.82 6.27
N LYS A 88 12.69 3.42 6.23
CA LYS A 88 13.11 4.31 5.14
C LYS A 88 13.13 3.65 3.76
N ILE A 89 13.41 2.36 3.71
CA ILE A 89 13.34 1.59 2.45
C ILE A 89 11.90 1.32 2.05
N LEU A 90 11.03 0.95 3.00
CA LEU A 90 9.66 0.50 2.67
C LEU A 90 8.65 1.65 2.53
N ALA A 91 8.81 2.76 3.25
CA ALA A 91 7.84 3.85 3.19
C ALA A 91 7.65 4.43 1.78
N PRO A 92 8.69 4.74 1.00
CA PRO A 92 8.51 5.18 -0.39
C PRO A 92 7.81 4.15 -1.27
N LEU A 93 8.08 2.85 -1.08
CA LEU A 93 7.45 1.77 -1.84
C LEU A 93 5.96 1.65 -1.52
N ALA A 94 5.59 1.74 -0.24
CA ALA A 94 4.21 1.70 0.21
C ALA A 94 3.40 2.90 -0.34
N LEU A 95 3.98 4.08 -0.29
CA LEU A 95 3.36 5.30 -0.82
C LEU A 95 3.25 5.27 -2.35
N LYS A 96 4.27 4.73 -3.04
CA LYS A 96 4.18 4.51 -4.49
C LYS A 96 3.04 3.56 -4.85
N PHE A 97 2.91 2.44 -4.15
CA PHE A 97 1.81 1.52 -4.35
C PHE A 97 0.46 2.22 -4.20
N ASN A 98 0.29 3.00 -3.12
CA ASN A 98 -0.95 3.73 -2.88
C ASN A 98 -1.22 4.78 -3.97
N LYS A 99 -0.20 5.50 -4.42
CA LYS A 99 -0.34 6.44 -5.53
C LYS A 99 -0.82 5.73 -6.81
N ASP A 100 -0.22 4.59 -7.13
CA ASP A 100 -0.54 3.85 -8.36
C ASP A 100 -1.97 3.27 -8.31
N ILE A 101 -2.38 2.66 -7.18
CA ILE A 101 -3.71 2.06 -7.06
C ILE A 101 -4.83 3.11 -7.04
N LEU A 102 -4.56 4.29 -6.47
CA LEU A 102 -5.54 5.38 -6.44
C LEU A 102 -5.82 5.97 -7.84
N VAL A 103 -4.87 5.87 -8.76
CA VAL A 103 -5.10 6.20 -10.19
C VAL A 103 -6.13 5.25 -10.81
N ASP A 104 -6.03 3.95 -10.53
CA ASP A 104 -7.00 2.98 -11.03
C ASP A 104 -8.35 3.14 -10.34
N ARG A 105 -8.35 3.41 -9.02
CA ARG A 105 -9.57 3.72 -8.27
C ARG A 105 -10.31 4.91 -8.87
N GLN A 106 -9.62 6.02 -9.16
CA GLN A 106 -10.24 7.22 -9.75
C GLN A 106 -10.90 6.93 -11.11
N LYS A 107 -10.31 6.05 -11.93
CA LYS A 107 -10.95 5.61 -13.18
C LYS A 107 -12.25 4.86 -12.91
N ILE A 108 -12.24 3.95 -11.91
CA ILE A 108 -13.43 3.19 -11.53
C ILE A 108 -14.52 4.11 -10.97
N GLU A 109 -14.17 5.11 -10.15
CA GLU A 109 -15.12 6.11 -9.63
C GLU A 109 -15.77 6.91 -10.77
N ASN A 110 -14.99 7.32 -11.77
CA ASN A 110 -15.51 8.03 -12.95
C ASN A 110 -16.47 7.12 -13.74
N MET A 111 -16.11 5.85 -13.97
CA MET A 111 -16.95 4.88 -14.67
C MET A 111 -18.23 4.56 -13.88
N HIS A 112 -18.14 4.44 -12.56
CA HIS A 112 -19.29 4.25 -11.69
C HIS A 112 -20.29 5.41 -11.81
N LYS A 113 -19.78 6.64 -11.78
CA LYS A 113 -20.60 7.84 -11.97
C LYS A 113 -21.25 7.85 -13.37
N GLU A 114 -20.48 7.61 -14.41
CA GLU A 114 -20.98 7.57 -15.80
C GLU A 114 -22.06 6.49 -15.97
N PHE A 115 -21.83 5.29 -15.42
CA PHE A 115 -22.81 4.22 -15.46
C PHE A 115 -24.11 4.57 -14.71
N SER A 116 -23.99 5.25 -13.57
CA SER A 116 -25.17 5.71 -12.80
C SER A 116 -26.00 6.75 -13.58
N GLU A 117 -25.34 7.61 -14.37
CA GLU A 117 -26.01 8.65 -15.16
C GLU A 117 -26.58 8.12 -16.48
N LYS A 118 -25.85 7.26 -17.19
CA LYS A 118 -26.18 6.82 -18.58
C LYS A 118 -26.74 5.39 -18.66
N GLY A 119 -26.56 4.59 -17.60
CA GLY A 119 -26.96 3.18 -17.56
C GLY A 119 -26.14 2.27 -18.49
N SER A 120 -25.00 2.75 -19.00
CA SER A 120 -24.10 1.97 -19.88
C SER A 120 -22.68 2.54 -19.84
N LEU A 121 -21.70 1.70 -20.17
CA LEU A 121 -20.31 2.05 -20.38
C LEU A 121 -19.91 1.76 -21.84
N SER A 122 -18.86 2.39 -22.32
CA SER A 122 -18.25 2.07 -23.59
C SER A 122 -17.62 0.67 -23.58
N ALA A 123 -17.40 0.06 -24.73
CA ALA A 123 -16.73 -1.24 -24.84
C ALA A 123 -15.31 -1.23 -24.23
N LYS A 124 -14.59 -0.11 -24.33
CA LYS A 124 -13.25 0.07 -23.73
C LYS A 124 -13.29 0.08 -22.22
N GLU A 125 -14.27 0.76 -21.64
CA GLU A 125 -14.46 0.82 -20.17
C GLU A 125 -14.91 -0.51 -19.62
N THR A 126 -15.84 -1.19 -20.29
CA THR A 126 -16.27 -2.54 -19.92
C THR A 126 -15.07 -3.49 -19.90
N ALA A 127 -14.24 -3.48 -20.95
CA ALA A 127 -13.03 -4.33 -21.01
C ALA A 127 -12.02 -3.98 -19.88
N PHE A 128 -11.90 -2.71 -19.52
CA PHE A 128 -11.06 -2.30 -18.39
C PHE A 128 -11.58 -2.87 -17.06
N ILE A 129 -12.89 -2.74 -16.79
CA ILE A 129 -13.51 -3.27 -15.57
C ILE A 129 -13.37 -4.78 -15.47
N GLU A 130 -13.62 -5.51 -16.56
CA GLU A 130 -13.47 -6.98 -16.59
C GLU A 130 -12.03 -7.39 -16.28
N LYS A 131 -11.05 -6.73 -16.88
CA LYS A 131 -9.63 -6.98 -16.60
C LYS A 131 -9.25 -6.73 -15.14
N ILE A 132 -9.77 -5.65 -14.54
CA ILE A 132 -9.52 -5.36 -13.13
C ILE A 132 -10.26 -6.35 -12.24
N ALA A 133 -11.50 -6.73 -12.57
CA ALA A 133 -12.26 -7.72 -11.84
C ALA A 133 -11.53 -9.08 -11.79
N GLU A 134 -10.97 -9.52 -12.92
CA GLU A 134 -10.13 -10.72 -12.97
C GLU A 134 -8.92 -10.62 -12.05
N LYS A 135 -8.18 -9.50 -12.09
CA LYS A 135 -7.02 -9.25 -11.22
C LYS A 135 -7.35 -9.35 -9.73
N TYR A 136 -8.55 -8.93 -9.34
CA TYR A 136 -9.01 -8.92 -7.95
C TYR A 136 -9.85 -10.14 -7.58
N ASP A 137 -9.84 -11.19 -8.41
CA ASP A 137 -10.55 -12.45 -8.20
C ASP A 137 -12.06 -12.23 -7.94
N LEU A 138 -12.65 -11.36 -8.75
CA LEU A 138 -14.03 -10.94 -8.61
C LEU A 138 -14.89 -11.61 -9.69
N PHE A 139 -15.65 -12.61 -9.28
CA PHE A 139 -16.55 -13.36 -10.16
C PHE A 139 -18.00 -13.00 -9.85
N SER A 140 -18.80 -12.89 -10.92
CA SER A 140 -20.25 -12.68 -10.82
C SER A 140 -20.99 -13.56 -11.81
N ARG A 141 -22.12 -14.14 -11.36
CA ARG A 141 -23.08 -14.85 -12.20
C ARG A 141 -24.15 -13.93 -12.80
N LEU A 142 -24.18 -12.68 -12.37
CA LEU A 142 -25.05 -11.64 -12.91
C LEU A 142 -24.70 -11.35 -14.37
N LYS A 143 -25.65 -10.80 -15.12
CA LYS A 143 -25.49 -10.47 -16.54
C LYS A 143 -25.78 -8.98 -16.78
N ASP A 144 -25.31 -8.51 -17.90
CA ASP A 144 -25.63 -7.18 -18.42
C ASP A 144 -25.41 -6.03 -17.40
N LYS A 145 -26.39 -5.17 -17.26
CA LYS A 145 -26.34 -3.99 -16.38
C LYS A 145 -26.17 -4.34 -14.91
N GLU A 146 -26.81 -5.41 -14.43
CA GLU A 146 -26.70 -5.86 -13.03
C GLU A 146 -25.28 -6.31 -12.72
N ARG A 147 -24.65 -7.02 -13.66
CA ARG A 147 -23.25 -7.41 -13.55
C ARG A 147 -22.34 -6.19 -13.50
N THR A 148 -22.52 -5.23 -14.40
CA THR A 148 -21.70 -4.02 -14.47
C THR A 148 -21.82 -3.21 -13.17
N SER A 149 -23.02 -3.00 -12.67
CA SER A 149 -23.23 -2.31 -11.38
C SER A 149 -22.51 -3.01 -10.24
N TYR A 150 -22.72 -4.32 -10.10
CA TYR A 150 -22.09 -5.13 -9.07
C TYR A 150 -20.55 -5.07 -9.15
N LEU A 151 -19.96 -5.17 -10.35
CA LEU A 151 -18.52 -5.11 -10.52
C LEU A 151 -17.96 -3.73 -10.12
N LEU A 152 -18.64 -2.65 -10.48
CA LEU A 152 -18.22 -1.29 -10.11
C LEU A 152 -18.23 -1.09 -8.59
N ASP A 153 -19.30 -1.50 -7.91
CA ASP A 153 -19.43 -1.40 -6.46
C ASP A 153 -18.36 -2.21 -5.73
N GLU A 154 -18.18 -3.47 -6.14
CA GLU A 154 -17.19 -4.35 -5.52
C GLU A 154 -15.75 -3.92 -5.84
N LEU A 155 -15.48 -3.40 -7.02
CA LEU A 155 -14.16 -2.87 -7.36
C LEU A 155 -13.82 -1.63 -6.53
N LEU A 156 -14.78 -0.75 -6.23
CA LEU A 156 -14.56 0.38 -5.33
C LEU A 156 -14.27 -0.05 -3.88
N ASN A 157 -14.76 -1.21 -3.46
CA ASN A 157 -14.40 -1.80 -2.16
C ASN A 157 -12.99 -2.44 -2.18
N ARG A 158 -12.55 -2.99 -3.31
CA ARG A 158 -11.28 -3.74 -3.45
C ARG A 158 -10.11 -2.86 -3.91
N VAL A 159 -10.30 -2.02 -4.92
CA VAL A 159 -9.25 -1.18 -5.50
C VAL A 159 -9.07 0.07 -4.65
N ASP A 160 -8.29 -0.07 -3.59
CA ASP A 160 -8.06 1.04 -2.65
C ASP A 160 -6.69 0.93 -1.96
N ALA A 161 -6.23 2.07 -1.45
CA ALA A 161 -4.98 2.20 -0.72
C ALA A 161 -4.97 1.35 0.57
N ILE A 162 -3.78 0.88 0.92
CA ILE A 162 -3.51 0.23 2.21
C ILE A 162 -2.70 1.22 3.06
N PRO A 163 -3.03 1.44 4.35
CA PRO A 163 -2.20 2.30 5.18
C PRO A 163 -0.73 1.87 5.12
N PRO A 164 0.21 2.77 4.80
CA PRO A 164 1.63 2.46 4.77
C PRO A 164 2.11 1.83 6.09
N SER A 165 1.60 2.30 7.21
CA SER A 165 1.91 1.76 8.54
C SER A 165 1.57 0.27 8.66
N VAL A 166 0.44 -0.19 8.08
CA VAL A 166 0.05 -1.61 8.04
C VAL A 166 1.06 -2.43 7.23
N MET A 167 1.42 -1.95 6.04
CA MET A 167 2.36 -2.66 5.17
C MET A 167 3.75 -2.76 5.80
N ILE A 168 4.25 -1.68 6.38
CA ILE A 168 5.58 -1.62 7.00
C ILE A 168 5.63 -2.49 8.26
N THR A 169 4.63 -2.37 9.14
CA THR A 169 4.56 -3.13 10.39
C THR A 169 4.48 -4.63 10.13
N ALA A 170 3.60 -5.06 9.24
CA ALA A 170 3.49 -6.47 8.88
C ALA A 170 4.81 -7.02 8.31
N ALA A 171 5.46 -6.28 7.41
CA ALA A 171 6.75 -6.67 6.84
C ALA A 171 7.85 -6.74 7.91
N ALA A 172 7.90 -5.79 8.84
CA ALA A 172 8.88 -5.79 9.93
C ALA A 172 8.78 -7.05 10.79
N ILE A 173 7.57 -7.44 11.17
CA ILE A 173 7.30 -8.62 12.00
C ILE A 173 7.62 -9.91 11.24
N GLU A 174 7.10 -10.06 10.02
CA GLU A 174 7.23 -11.28 9.22
C GLU A 174 8.68 -11.56 8.79
N THR A 175 9.52 -10.53 8.74
CA THR A 175 10.90 -10.64 8.24
C THR A 175 11.96 -10.42 9.31
N ASN A 176 11.54 -10.23 10.56
CA ASN A 176 12.45 -9.76 11.60
C ASN A 176 13.26 -8.55 11.13
N TRP A 177 12.54 -7.49 10.74
CA TRP A 177 13.13 -6.25 10.25
C TRP A 177 14.08 -6.45 9.05
N GLY A 178 13.70 -7.29 8.10
CA GLY A 178 14.46 -7.52 6.88
C GLY A 178 15.71 -8.41 7.04
N THR A 179 15.95 -8.96 8.23
CA THR A 179 17.13 -9.80 8.50
C THR A 179 16.94 -11.27 8.13
N SER A 180 15.70 -11.70 7.92
CA SER A 180 15.37 -13.09 7.65
C SER A 180 15.90 -13.58 6.29
N ARG A 181 16.11 -14.91 6.19
CA ARG A 181 16.53 -15.59 4.96
C ARG A 181 15.58 -15.32 3.80
N ILE A 182 14.26 -15.31 4.07
CA ILE A 182 13.25 -15.15 3.01
C ILE A 182 13.35 -13.80 2.28
N VAL A 183 13.81 -12.74 2.97
CA VAL A 183 14.08 -11.44 2.33
C VAL A 183 15.36 -11.51 1.50
N LYS A 184 16.42 -12.07 2.08
CA LYS A 184 17.74 -12.12 1.45
C LYS A 184 17.75 -12.94 0.15
N GLU A 185 17.10 -14.10 0.17
CA GLU A 185 17.11 -15.05 -0.92
C GLU A 185 15.90 -14.92 -1.85
N GLY A 186 14.77 -14.44 -1.32
CA GLY A 186 13.49 -14.46 -2.05
C GLY A 186 12.82 -13.11 -2.21
N ASN A 187 13.38 -12.00 -1.73
CA ASN A 187 12.70 -10.69 -1.69
C ASN A 187 11.30 -10.75 -1.07
N ALA A 188 11.05 -11.73 -0.20
CA ALA A 188 9.74 -12.02 0.39
C ALA A 188 9.55 -11.21 1.68
N LEU A 189 8.69 -10.18 1.64
CA LEU A 189 8.40 -9.32 2.79
C LEU A 189 7.32 -9.89 3.72
N TYR A 190 6.48 -10.81 3.25
CA TYR A 190 5.27 -11.23 3.98
C TYR A 190 5.08 -12.75 4.00
N LYS A 191 6.12 -13.55 3.99
CA LYS A 191 6.08 -15.03 4.09
C LYS A 191 4.89 -15.66 3.32
N GLU A 192 4.67 -15.22 2.08
CA GLU A 192 3.58 -15.74 1.25
C GLU A 192 3.85 -17.19 0.86
N ILE A 193 2.88 -18.07 1.13
CA ILE A 193 2.98 -19.51 0.90
C ILE A 193 2.40 -19.85 -0.49
N VAL A 194 3.10 -20.73 -1.20
CA VAL A 194 2.63 -21.38 -2.43
C VAL A 194 2.63 -22.91 -2.22
N TRP A 195 1.56 -23.56 -2.67
CA TRP A 195 1.32 -24.99 -2.46
C TRP A 195 1.61 -25.80 -3.71
N HIS A 196 1.96 -27.05 -3.54
CA HIS A 196 2.13 -28.03 -4.63
C HIS A 196 3.08 -27.54 -5.74
N THR A 197 4.17 -26.90 -5.36
CA THR A 197 5.18 -26.40 -6.29
C THR A 197 6.59 -26.71 -5.77
N THR A 198 7.51 -26.87 -6.71
CA THR A 198 8.95 -26.92 -6.44
C THR A 198 9.60 -25.53 -6.48
N GLU A 199 8.87 -24.51 -6.96
CA GLU A 199 9.35 -23.14 -7.00
C GLU A 199 9.18 -22.45 -5.65
N GLY A 200 10.19 -21.73 -5.21
CA GLY A 200 10.18 -21.02 -3.94
C GLY A 200 11.24 -21.52 -2.95
N LEU A 201 11.29 -20.88 -1.79
CA LEU A 201 12.22 -21.24 -0.72
C LEU A 201 11.61 -22.33 0.17
N GLU A 202 12.42 -23.31 0.54
CA GLU A 202 12.03 -24.32 1.51
C GLU A 202 11.83 -23.70 2.89
N PRO A 203 10.79 -24.07 3.64
CA PRO A 203 10.65 -23.70 5.03
C PRO A 203 11.80 -24.30 5.87
N ILE A 204 12.36 -23.53 6.80
CA ILE A 204 13.39 -24.04 7.73
C ILE A 204 12.75 -24.72 8.94
N GLY A 205 13.31 -25.85 9.37
CA GLY A 205 12.93 -26.53 10.62
C GLY A 205 11.60 -27.28 10.56
N GLU A 206 11.11 -27.55 9.37
CA GLU A 206 9.88 -28.29 9.15
C GLU A 206 10.15 -29.68 8.56
N THR A 207 9.39 -30.69 9.03
CA THR A 207 9.51 -32.09 8.63
C THR A 207 9.24 -32.30 7.14
N GLU A 208 9.74 -33.42 6.58
CA GLU A 208 9.76 -33.79 5.16
C GLU A 208 8.39 -33.77 4.42
N ASP A 209 7.28 -33.70 5.14
CA ASP A 209 5.93 -33.79 4.57
C ASP A 209 5.30 -32.47 4.13
N LYS A 210 6.04 -31.34 4.10
CA LYS A 210 5.41 -30.07 3.72
C LYS A 210 5.45 -29.82 2.22
N THR A 211 4.28 -29.81 1.65
CA THR A 211 4.01 -29.58 0.23
C THR A 211 3.97 -28.08 -0.14
N TYR A 212 4.52 -27.22 0.70
CA TYR A 212 4.52 -25.77 0.42
C TYR A 212 5.92 -25.18 0.35
N ARG A 213 6.02 -24.03 -0.33
CA ARG A 213 7.21 -23.20 -0.44
C ARG A 213 6.86 -21.77 -0.05
N ILE A 214 7.89 -20.99 0.31
CA ILE A 214 7.74 -19.54 0.47
C ILE A 214 8.01 -18.92 -0.89
N LYS A 215 7.07 -18.11 -1.36
CA LYS A 215 7.11 -17.46 -2.67
C LYS A 215 8.32 -16.53 -2.80
N ILE A 216 9.00 -16.65 -3.94
CA ILE A 216 10.10 -15.77 -4.34
C ILE A 216 9.54 -14.65 -5.22
N PHE A 217 10.07 -13.45 -5.05
CA PHE A 217 9.69 -12.29 -5.84
C PHE A 217 10.88 -11.72 -6.62
N LYS A 218 10.60 -11.12 -7.79
CA LYS A 218 11.62 -10.45 -8.59
C LYS A 218 12.28 -9.28 -7.87
N ASP A 219 11.54 -8.63 -6.98
CA ASP A 219 11.97 -7.53 -6.13
C ASP A 219 11.05 -7.37 -4.91
N ILE A 220 11.46 -6.58 -3.91
CA ILE A 220 10.68 -6.34 -2.69
C ILE A 220 9.38 -5.55 -2.97
N TYR A 221 9.33 -4.75 -4.04
CA TYR A 221 8.10 -4.07 -4.44
C TYR A 221 7.04 -5.04 -4.95
N ALA A 222 7.44 -6.06 -5.72
CA ALA A 222 6.55 -7.12 -6.15
C ALA A 222 5.96 -7.91 -4.97
N SER A 223 6.75 -8.15 -3.91
CA SER A 223 6.25 -8.75 -2.67
C SER A 223 5.22 -7.85 -1.97
N LEU A 224 5.49 -6.56 -1.88
CA LEU A 224 4.55 -5.58 -1.31
C LEU A 224 3.25 -5.52 -2.12
N GLN A 225 3.32 -5.50 -3.45
CA GLN A 225 2.15 -5.52 -4.33
C GLN A 225 1.33 -6.80 -4.16
N SER A 226 1.98 -7.96 -4.01
CA SER A 226 1.30 -9.24 -3.78
C SER A 226 0.53 -9.25 -2.47
N PHE A 227 1.14 -8.77 -1.39
CA PHE A 227 0.49 -8.63 -0.09
C PHE A 227 -0.69 -7.65 -0.14
N ALA A 228 -0.52 -6.49 -0.75
CA ALA A 228 -1.60 -5.53 -0.90
C ALA A 228 -2.76 -6.08 -1.75
N LEU A 229 -2.46 -6.82 -2.82
CA LEU A 229 -3.49 -7.51 -3.61
C LEU A 229 -4.23 -8.55 -2.76
N LYS A 230 -3.53 -9.31 -1.93
CA LYS A 230 -4.13 -10.27 -1.00
C LYS A 230 -5.14 -9.60 -0.05
N LEU A 231 -4.77 -8.48 0.58
CA LEU A 231 -5.68 -7.70 1.43
C LEU A 231 -6.88 -7.15 0.64
N ASN A 232 -6.66 -6.81 -0.59
CA ASN A 232 -7.65 -6.20 -1.47
C ASN A 232 -8.57 -7.21 -2.20
N SER A 233 -8.24 -8.51 -2.22
CA SER A 233 -9.01 -9.51 -3.00
C SER A 233 -9.53 -10.68 -2.17
N GLN A 234 -8.75 -11.24 -1.24
CA GLN A 234 -9.11 -12.48 -0.56
C GLN A 234 -10.27 -12.31 0.44
N ALA A 235 -11.15 -13.29 0.52
CA ALA A 235 -12.33 -13.29 1.40
C ALA A 235 -11.96 -13.15 2.89
N ALA A 236 -10.81 -13.70 3.32
CA ALA A 236 -10.30 -13.55 4.69
C ALA A 236 -10.15 -12.09 5.14
N PHE A 237 -10.07 -11.14 4.20
CA PHE A 237 -9.91 -9.71 4.47
C PHE A 237 -11.14 -8.87 4.11
N ASP A 238 -12.32 -9.47 3.98
CA ASP A 238 -13.57 -8.73 3.71
C ASP A 238 -13.85 -7.68 4.80
N SER A 239 -13.69 -8.04 6.07
CA SER A 239 -13.89 -7.11 7.17
C SER A 239 -12.92 -5.92 7.12
N PHE A 240 -11.63 -6.17 6.77
CA PHE A 240 -10.64 -5.12 6.54
C PHE A 240 -11.12 -4.12 5.47
N ARG A 241 -11.59 -4.62 4.33
CA ARG A 241 -12.08 -3.79 3.22
C ARG A 241 -13.33 -3.00 3.58
N ASN A 242 -14.29 -3.65 4.23
CA ASN A 242 -15.56 -3.01 4.62
C ASN A 242 -15.31 -1.87 5.62
N VAL A 243 -14.46 -2.07 6.62
CA VAL A 243 -14.10 -1.02 7.57
C VAL A 243 -13.31 0.09 6.89
N ARG A 244 -12.37 -0.23 6.01
CA ARG A 244 -11.64 0.76 5.23
C ARG A 244 -12.58 1.64 4.40
N ARG A 245 -13.59 1.06 3.76
CA ARG A 245 -14.62 1.80 3.02
C ARG A 245 -15.36 2.80 3.91
N LEU A 246 -15.79 2.38 5.10
CA LEU A 246 -16.45 3.26 6.07
C LEU A 246 -15.53 4.39 6.58
N LEU A 247 -14.25 4.09 6.78
CA LEU A 247 -13.27 5.11 7.17
C LEU A 247 -13.04 6.14 6.05
N ARG A 248 -13.03 5.70 4.79
CA ARG A 248 -12.84 6.59 3.65
C ARG A 248 -13.96 7.63 3.49
N GLU A 249 -15.17 7.33 3.91
CA GLU A 249 -16.26 8.30 3.95
C GLU A 249 -15.96 9.50 4.89
N ARG A 250 -15.07 9.30 5.87
CA ARG A 250 -14.72 10.29 6.90
C ARG A 250 -13.31 10.86 6.75
N SER A 251 -12.43 10.14 6.08
CA SER A 251 -11.02 10.54 5.91
C SER A 251 -10.43 9.98 4.62
N PRO A 252 -9.67 10.77 3.85
CA PRO A 252 -8.94 10.27 2.68
C PRO A 252 -7.81 9.30 3.04
N HIS A 253 -7.38 9.29 4.29
CA HIS A 253 -6.27 8.47 4.81
C HIS A 253 -6.77 7.50 5.89
N PRO A 254 -7.17 6.26 5.54
CA PRO A 254 -7.54 5.25 6.51
C PRO A 254 -6.36 4.92 7.44
N SER A 255 -6.63 4.86 8.75
CA SER A 255 -5.60 4.66 9.76
C SER A 255 -5.24 3.19 9.94
N GLY A 256 -3.93 2.89 9.99
CA GLY A 256 -3.43 1.55 10.31
C GLY A 256 -3.75 1.10 11.74
N LEU A 257 -3.95 2.04 12.66
CA LEU A 257 -4.40 1.72 14.03
C LEU A 257 -5.75 0.99 14.04
N ILE A 258 -6.68 1.41 13.17
CA ILE A 258 -8.02 0.82 13.10
C ILE A 258 -8.00 -0.44 12.22
N LEU A 259 -7.20 -0.46 11.16
CA LEU A 259 -7.20 -1.55 10.18
C LEU A 259 -6.23 -2.69 10.54
N GLY A 260 -5.17 -2.44 11.30
CA GLY A 260 -4.21 -3.46 11.74
C GLY A 260 -4.84 -4.68 12.42
N PRO A 261 -5.78 -4.54 13.34
CA PRO A 261 -6.43 -5.66 14.02
C PRO A 261 -7.05 -6.71 13.09
N TYR A 262 -7.46 -6.32 11.88
CA TYR A 262 -8.02 -7.27 10.89
C TYR A 262 -6.98 -8.20 10.24
N LEU A 263 -5.70 -8.00 10.53
CA LEU A 263 -4.62 -8.89 10.10
C LEU A 263 -4.30 -9.97 11.14
N TYR A 264 -4.61 -9.74 12.42
CA TYR A 264 -4.11 -10.56 13.53
C TYR A 264 -4.51 -12.03 13.44
N GLY A 265 -5.73 -12.32 13.03
CA GLY A 265 -6.24 -13.69 12.87
C GLY A 265 -5.61 -14.47 11.71
N ASN A 266 -4.87 -13.82 10.83
CA ASN A 266 -4.25 -14.43 9.65
C ASN A 266 -2.76 -14.73 9.83
N SER A 267 -2.17 -14.38 10.98
CA SER A 267 -0.78 -14.69 11.31
C SER A 267 -0.69 -15.93 12.20
N GLN A 268 0.31 -16.78 11.93
CA GLN A 268 0.65 -17.94 12.77
C GLN A 268 1.62 -17.57 13.90
N LEU A 269 2.11 -16.34 13.94
CA LEU A 269 3.05 -15.90 14.96
C LEU A 269 2.36 -15.67 16.31
N LYS A 270 2.93 -16.23 17.37
CA LYS A 270 2.46 -15.96 18.73
C LYS A 270 2.63 -14.48 19.05
N ASN A 271 1.62 -13.90 19.73
CA ASN A 271 1.61 -12.49 20.13
C ASN A 271 1.74 -11.48 18.94
N TYR A 272 1.26 -11.85 17.74
CA TYR A 272 1.34 -10.97 16.57
C TYR A 272 0.69 -9.60 16.85
N ALA A 273 -0.46 -9.56 17.49
CA ALA A 273 -1.16 -8.33 17.88
C ALA A 273 -0.27 -7.41 18.72
N GLY A 274 0.32 -7.94 19.80
CA GLY A 274 1.20 -7.14 20.67
C GLY A 274 2.44 -6.62 19.95
N MET A 275 3.05 -7.45 19.08
CA MET A 275 4.17 -6.99 18.25
C MET A 275 3.75 -5.91 17.25
N PHE A 276 2.56 -6.05 16.67
CA PHE A 276 2.03 -5.09 15.71
C PHE A 276 1.78 -3.73 16.37
N ASP A 277 1.05 -3.72 17.48
CA ASP A 277 0.71 -2.50 18.22
C ASP A 277 1.96 -1.80 18.77
N TYR A 278 2.90 -2.59 19.32
CA TYR A 278 4.19 -2.04 19.78
C TYR A 278 4.97 -1.40 18.64
N THR A 279 5.14 -2.10 17.52
CA THR A 279 5.90 -1.60 16.37
C THR A 279 5.27 -0.31 15.81
N LEU A 280 3.96 -0.32 15.64
CA LEU A 280 3.20 0.82 15.15
C LEU A 280 3.40 2.07 16.02
N ALA A 281 3.31 1.90 17.36
CA ALA A 281 3.42 2.99 18.33
C ALA A 281 4.87 3.46 18.50
N TYR A 282 5.81 2.52 18.72
CA TYR A 282 7.21 2.84 19.02
C TYR A 282 7.90 3.60 17.88
N TYR A 283 7.63 3.22 16.63
CA TYR A 283 8.19 3.87 15.45
C TYR A 283 7.29 4.98 14.88
N GLU A 284 6.19 5.34 15.55
CA GLU A 284 5.26 6.41 15.15
C GLU A 284 4.77 6.25 13.70
N LEU A 285 4.55 5.00 13.24
CA LEU A 285 4.28 4.70 11.84
C LEU A 285 2.95 5.28 11.33
N LEU A 286 2.01 5.62 12.22
CA LEU A 286 0.76 6.28 11.86
C LEU A 286 0.97 7.67 11.21
N GLU A 287 2.12 8.30 11.45
CA GLU A 287 2.44 9.57 10.80
C GLU A 287 2.64 9.41 9.29
N ILE A 288 3.08 8.21 8.84
CA ILE A 288 3.25 7.92 7.41
C ILE A 288 1.90 7.76 6.71
N ASP A 289 0.85 7.35 7.43
CA ASP A 289 -0.49 7.22 6.87
C ASP A 289 -1.10 8.56 6.43
N LYS A 290 -0.56 9.67 6.93
CA LYS A 290 -1.02 11.04 6.62
C LYS A 290 -0.35 11.65 5.38
N SER A 291 0.47 10.88 4.66
CA SER A 291 1.32 11.34 3.54
C SER A 291 0.68 11.13 2.17
#